data_95d09919b92e7ad49f6e8e83b904ca7e
#
_entry.id   95d09919b92e7ad49f6e8e83b904ca7e
#
_cell.length_a   1.000
_cell.length_b   1.000
_cell.length_c   1.000
_cell.angle_alpha   90.00
_cell.angle_beta   90.00
_cell.angle_gamma   90.00
#
_symmetry.space_group_name_H-M   'P 1'
#
loop_
_entity.id
_entity.type
_entity.pdbx_description
1 polymer ?
#
loop_
_entity_poly.entity_id
_entity_poly.type
_entity_poly.pdbx_seq_one_letter_code
_entity_poly.pdbx_strand_id
1 'polypeptide(L)'
;MNTEKYCLIGDLHGRIDTLDKILDKSERYKYIFMGDTIHHKPFFKRSKRTSPLRMLSKIKKLVKQNRATLILGNNENYILKNLLLPEEDILQKEVRYTLGCLRELSLDDRLDYLHWLTTSPLTYEFESYGRIYRCAHAYYNPNYTPETRNNVLTGIGYPWFKVDKLEDHIKPEGEYFFGHYGYPYFRKNLKIIDATNFEGVGVYYTDREEFLIYY
;
A
#
# COMPACT_ATOMS: atom_id res chain seq x y z
N MET A 1 -24.42 -3.33 13.72
CA MET A 1 -22.93 -3.40 13.68
C MET A 1 -22.51 -3.84 12.30
N ASN A 2 -21.54 -3.17 11.72
CA ASN A 2 -20.97 -3.60 10.45
C ASN A 2 -20.15 -4.88 10.65
N THR A 3 -20.51 -5.97 9.98
CA THR A 3 -19.83 -7.29 10.05
C THR A 3 -19.03 -7.57 8.79
N GLU A 4 -18.77 -6.54 7.99
CA GLU A 4 -17.99 -6.67 6.77
C GLU A 4 -16.55 -7.09 7.11
N LYS A 5 -16.04 -8.07 6.38
CA LYS A 5 -14.70 -8.64 6.59
C LYS A 5 -13.69 -7.93 5.71
N TYR A 6 -12.61 -7.49 6.33
CA TYR A 6 -11.51 -6.85 5.60
C TYR A 6 -10.22 -7.67 5.72
N CYS A 7 -9.48 -7.67 4.61
CA CYS A 7 -8.13 -8.20 4.50
C CYS A 7 -7.21 -7.02 4.17
N LEU A 8 -6.39 -6.61 5.15
CA LEU A 8 -5.41 -5.55 4.98
C LEU A 8 -4.12 -6.17 4.45
N ILE A 9 -3.60 -5.64 3.35
CA ILE A 9 -2.43 -6.18 2.65
C ILE A 9 -1.33 -5.12 2.69
N GLY A 10 -0.21 -5.45 3.31
CA GLY A 10 0.98 -4.60 3.37
C GLY A 10 1.68 -4.47 2.02
N ASP A 11 2.88 -3.93 2.05
CA ASP A 11 3.69 -3.62 0.88
C ASP A 11 3.93 -4.85 -0.01
N LEU A 12 3.43 -4.79 -1.24
CA LEU A 12 3.50 -5.90 -2.21
C LEU A 12 4.79 -5.88 -3.04
N HIS A 13 5.29 -4.69 -3.35
CA HIS A 13 6.49 -4.51 -4.18
C HIS A 13 6.54 -5.41 -5.42
N GLY A 14 5.45 -5.45 -6.19
CA GLY A 14 5.37 -6.18 -7.46
C GLY A 14 5.19 -7.69 -7.34
N ARG A 15 5.00 -8.27 -6.16
CA ARG A 15 4.84 -9.72 -5.93
C ARG A 15 3.45 -10.21 -6.35
N ILE A 16 3.24 -10.31 -7.64
CA ILE A 16 1.93 -10.69 -8.21
C ILE A 16 1.51 -12.11 -7.81
N ASP A 17 2.45 -13.07 -7.77
CA ASP A 17 2.14 -14.45 -7.41
C ASP A 17 1.72 -14.57 -5.93
N THR A 18 2.30 -13.74 -5.06
CA THR A 18 1.88 -13.66 -3.65
C THR A 18 0.49 -13.01 -3.54
N LEU A 19 0.21 -11.96 -4.30
CA LEU A 19 -1.12 -11.37 -4.36
C LEU A 19 -2.16 -12.40 -4.81
N ASP A 20 -1.86 -13.19 -5.85
CA ASP A 20 -2.76 -14.23 -6.33
C ASP A 20 -3.09 -15.24 -5.21
N LYS A 21 -2.09 -15.72 -4.47
CA LYS A 21 -2.29 -16.63 -3.31
C LYS A 21 -3.14 -16.00 -2.20
N ILE A 22 -2.96 -14.71 -1.92
CA ILE A 22 -3.75 -13.99 -0.90
C ILE A 22 -5.22 -13.92 -1.34
N LEU A 23 -5.48 -13.51 -2.59
CA LEU A 23 -6.83 -13.36 -3.12
C LEU A 23 -7.58 -14.68 -3.15
N ASP A 24 -6.93 -15.78 -3.53
CA ASP A 24 -7.52 -17.13 -3.56
C ASP A 24 -7.96 -17.59 -2.16
N LYS A 25 -7.19 -17.23 -1.12
CA LYS A 25 -7.50 -17.61 0.28
C LYS A 25 -8.46 -16.67 0.98
N SER A 26 -8.71 -15.50 0.42
CA SER A 26 -9.49 -14.42 1.04
C SER A 26 -10.60 -13.86 0.14
N GLU A 27 -11.20 -14.70 -0.70
CA GLU A 27 -12.18 -14.28 -1.73
C GLU A 27 -13.38 -13.52 -1.17
N ARG A 28 -13.78 -13.81 0.08
CA ARG A 28 -14.97 -13.21 0.74
C ARG A 28 -14.66 -11.90 1.46
N TYR A 29 -13.43 -11.39 1.38
CA TYR A 29 -13.01 -10.16 2.05
C TYR A 29 -13.07 -8.96 1.10
N LYS A 30 -13.28 -7.78 1.67
CA LYS A 30 -12.85 -6.53 1.04
C LYS A 30 -11.37 -6.30 1.33
N TYR A 31 -10.64 -5.76 0.38
CA TYR A 31 -9.21 -5.60 0.47
C TYR A 31 -8.84 -4.14 0.74
N ILE A 32 -7.89 -3.93 1.64
CA ILE A 32 -7.22 -2.64 1.84
C ILE A 32 -5.75 -2.84 1.50
N PHE A 33 -5.31 -2.29 0.37
CA PHE A 33 -3.90 -2.26 0.00
C PHE A 33 -3.24 -1.07 0.66
N MET A 34 -2.18 -1.32 1.44
CA MET A 34 -1.52 -0.31 2.28
C MET A 34 -0.50 0.56 1.53
N GLY A 35 -0.51 0.54 0.21
CA GLY A 35 0.45 1.23 -0.65
C GLY A 35 1.67 0.37 -1.00
N ASP A 36 2.60 0.95 -1.74
CA ASP A 36 3.82 0.31 -2.24
C ASP A 36 3.54 -1.06 -2.89
N THR A 37 2.49 -1.11 -3.72
CA THR A 37 2.06 -2.32 -4.43
C THR A 37 2.98 -2.65 -5.60
N ILE A 38 3.63 -1.65 -6.17
CA ILE A 38 4.54 -1.72 -7.29
C ILE A 38 5.98 -1.52 -6.82
N HIS A 39 6.91 -1.84 -7.67
CA HIS A 39 8.34 -1.78 -7.41
C HIS A 39 8.94 -3.06 -6.88
N HIS A 40 9.78 -3.64 -7.73
CA HIS A 40 10.67 -4.71 -7.29
C HIS A 40 11.86 -4.12 -6.54
N LYS A 41 11.99 -4.44 -5.26
CA LYS A 41 13.26 -4.23 -4.56
C LYS A 41 14.28 -5.25 -5.07
N PRO A 42 15.48 -4.86 -5.51
CA PRO A 42 16.47 -5.77 -6.12
C PRO A 42 16.96 -6.87 -5.17
N PHE A 43 16.61 -6.80 -3.89
CA PHE A 43 16.94 -7.79 -2.88
C PHE A 43 16.04 -9.03 -2.88
N PHE A 44 14.92 -9.01 -3.61
CA PHE A 44 14.00 -10.15 -3.67
C PHE A 44 14.44 -11.16 -4.71
N LYS A 45 15.40 -12.04 -4.35
CA LYS A 45 15.95 -13.07 -5.23
C LYS A 45 14.93 -14.10 -5.72
N ARG A 46 13.78 -14.24 -5.08
CA ARG A 46 12.81 -15.32 -5.32
C ARG A 46 11.62 -14.97 -6.22
N SER A 47 11.34 -13.70 -6.46
CA SER A 47 10.22 -13.32 -7.34
C SER A 47 10.66 -13.28 -8.80
N LYS A 48 10.45 -14.36 -9.52
CA LYS A 48 10.78 -14.48 -10.96
C LYS A 48 9.81 -13.73 -11.87
N ARG A 49 8.71 -13.18 -11.37
CA ARG A 49 7.67 -12.53 -12.17
C ARG A 49 7.17 -11.27 -11.51
N THR A 50 7.84 -10.17 -11.77
CA THR A 50 7.28 -8.84 -11.51
C THR A 50 6.60 -8.35 -12.78
N SER A 51 5.31 -8.09 -12.72
CA SER A 51 4.59 -7.42 -13.78
C SER A 51 3.84 -6.24 -13.15
N PRO A 52 4.40 -5.02 -13.19
CA PRO A 52 3.76 -3.86 -12.61
C PRO A 52 2.39 -3.60 -13.22
N LEU A 53 2.25 -3.75 -14.54
CA LEU A 53 0.96 -3.57 -15.21
C LEU A 53 -0.08 -4.61 -14.78
N ARG A 54 0.31 -5.88 -14.64
CA ARG A 54 -0.60 -6.93 -14.15
C ARG A 54 -1.02 -6.66 -12.71
N MET A 55 -0.10 -6.20 -11.85
CA MET A 55 -0.38 -5.80 -10.48
C MET A 55 -1.39 -4.67 -10.44
N LEU A 56 -1.09 -3.55 -11.10
CA LEU A 56 -1.94 -2.37 -11.15
C LEU A 56 -3.32 -2.69 -11.75
N SER A 57 -3.38 -3.43 -12.87
CA SER A 57 -4.65 -3.85 -13.50
C SER A 57 -5.50 -4.68 -12.55
N LYS A 58 -4.90 -5.62 -11.82
CA LYS A 58 -5.62 -6.50 -10.90
C LYS A 58 -6.21 -5.73 -9.73
N ILE A 59 -5.41 -4.85 -9.11
CA ILE A 59 -5.87 -3.99 -8.00
C ILE A 59 -6.94 -3.03 -8.49
N LYS A 60 -6.73 -2.35 -9.63
CA LYS A 60 -7.68 -1.41 -10.22
C LYS A 60 -9.02 -2.08 -10.52
N LYS A 61 -9.00 -3.33 -11.04
CA LYS A 61 -10.22 -4.12 -11.26
C LYS A 61 -10.99 -4.36 -9.96
N LEU A 62 -10.31 -4.73 -8.88
CA LEU A 62 -10.93 -4.93 -7.57
C LEU A 62 -11.53 -3.62 -7.02
N VAL A 63 -10.83 -2.49 -7.19
CA VAL A 63 -11.32 -1.17 -6.80
C VAL A 63 -12.56 -0.78 -7.59
N LYS A 64 -12.54 -0.95 -8.92
CA LYS A 64 -13.73 -0.71 -9.80
C LYS A 64 -14.93 -1.58 -9.42
N GLN A 65 -14.70 -2.76 -8.86
CA GLN A 65 -15.74 -3.69 -8.36
C GLN A 65 -16.21 -3.37 -6.93
N ASN A 66 -15.72 -2.29 -6.31
CA ASN A 66 -15.96 -1.94 -4.89
C ASN A 66 -15.56 -3.06 -3.91
N ARG A 67 -14.56 -3.87 -4.29
CA ARG A 67 -13.99 -4.95 -3.50
C ARG A 67 -12.65 -4.59 -2.85
N ALA A 68 -12.09 -3.44 -3.23
CA ALA A 68 -10.82 -3.00 -2.66
C ALA A 68 -10.73 -1.47 -2.55
N THR A 69 -9.87 -1.03 -1.63
CA THR A 69 -9.33 0.33 -1.56
C THR A 69 -7.81 0.25 -1.70
N LEU A 70 -7.23 1.08 -2.56
CA LEU A 70 -5.79 1.29 -2.61
C LEU A 70 -5.47 2.58 -1.85
N ILE A 71 -4.72 2.47 -0.76
CA ILE A 71 -4.07 3.61 -0.12
C ILE A 71 -2.80 3.91 -0.89
N LEU A 72 -2.57 5.17 -1.22
CA LEU A 72 -1.41 5.56 -2.00
C LEU A 72 -0.13 5.45 -1.15
N GLY A 73 0.84 4.69 -1.63
CA GLY A 73 2.19 4.62 -1.07
C GLY A 73 3.15 5.64 -1.70
N ASN A 74 4.37 5.70 -1.20
CA ASN A 74 5.38 6.59 -1.76
C ASN A 74 5.79 6.18 -3.18
N ASN A 75 5.78 4.90 -3.52
CA ASN A 75 6.10 4.41 -4.85
C ASN A 75 5.03 4.80 -5.89
N GLU A 76 3.75 4.64 -5.57
CA GLU A 76 2.66 5.11 -6.43
C GLU A 76 2.70 6.64 -6.60
N ASN A 77 2.94 7.37 -5.52
CA ASN A 77 3.08 8.83 -5.58
C ASN A 77 4.29 9.26 -6.44
N TYR A 78 5.37 8.49 -6.41
CA TYR A 78 6.53 8.76 -7.27
C TYR A 78 6.17 8.57 -8.76
N ILE A 79 5.41 7.54 -9.10
CA ILE A 79 4.89 7.35 -10.47
C ILE A 79 4.06 8.55 -10.91
N LEU A 80 3.12 9.01 -10.06
CA LEU A 80 2.29 10.18 -10.37
C LEU A 80 3.13 11.41 -10.73
N LYS A 81 4.23 11.62 -10.01
CA LYS A 81 5.12 12.77 -10.26
C LYS A 81 5.98 12.65 -11.52
N ASN A 82 6.26 11.43 -11.95
CA ASN A 82 7.32 11.19 -12.95
C ASN A 82 6.83 10.57 -14.26
N LEU A 83 5.57 10.12 -14.35
CA LEU A 83 5.09 9.41 -15.54
C LEU A 83 5.15 10.27 -16.82
N LEU A 84 5.02 11.58 -16.68
CA LEU A 84 5.07 12.53 -17.79
C LEU A 84 6.45 13.20 -17.97
N LEU A 85 7.42 12.93 -17.07
CA LEU A 85 8.77 13.48 -17.19
C LEU A 85 9.63 12.66 -18.16
N PRO A 86 10.66 13.26 -18.77
CA PRO A 86 11.68 12.54 -19.52
C PRO A 86 12.36 11.46 -18.67
N GLU A 87 12.83 10.38 -19.32
CA GLU A 87 13.42 9.25 -18.60
C GLU A 87 14.73 9.59 -17.90
N GLU A 88 15.53 10.47 -18.50
CA GLU A 88 16.80 10.98 -17.98
C GLU A 88 16.66 11.71 -16.65
N ASP A 89 15.49 12.31 -16.37
CA ASP A 89 15.20 13.04 -15.15
C ASP A 89 14.80 12.14 -13.98
N ILE A 90 14.67 10.81 -14.23
CA ILE A 90 14.23 9.85 -13.22
C ILE A 90 15.42 9.31 -12.45
N LEU A 91 15.58 9.73 -11.21
CA LEU A 91 16.71 9.37 -10.35
C LEU A 91 16.64 7.93 -9.81
N GLN A 92 15.44 7.41 -9.54
CA GLN A 92 15.27 6.09 -8.92
C GLN A 92 15.17 4.97 -9.95
N LYS A 93 16.18 4.12 -10.02
CA LYS A 93 16.28 3.02 -10.99
C LYS A 93 15.14 1.99 -10.87
N GLU A 94 14.70 1.73 -9.64
CA GLU A 94 13.64 0.77 -9.33
C GLU A 94 12.30 1.17 -9.94
N VAL A 95 12.05 2.47 -10.05
CA VAL A 95 10.82 3.04 -10.62
C VAL A 95 10.86 3.02 -12.14
N ARG A 96 12.05 3.13 -12.74
CA ARG A 96 12.19 3.21 -14.21
C ARG A 96 11.51 2.07 -14.94
N TYR A 97 11.64 0.84 -14.41
CA TYR A 97 10.99 -0.32 -15.02
C TYR A 97 9.46 -0.18 -15.06
N THR A 98 8.85 0.18 -13.94
CA THR A 98 7.39 0.37 -13.87
C THR A 98 6.94 1.53 -14.76
N LEU A 99 7.68 2.66 -14.74
CA LEU A 99 7.41 3.81 -15.61
C LEU A 99 7.57 3.45 -17.07
N GLY A 100 8.60 2.69 -17.44
CA GLY A 100 8.81 2.18 -18.79
C GLY A 100 7.59 1.38 -19.28
N CYS A 101 7.14 0.41 -18.48
CA CYS A 101 5.95 -0.38 -18.82
C CYS A 101 4.69 0.49 -18.98
N LEU A 102 4.50 1.51 -18.14
CA LEU A 102 3.35 2.41 -18.25
C LEU A 102 3.45 3.32 -19.48
N ARG A 103 4.66 3.71 -19.89
CA ARG A 103 4.89 4.55 -21.09
C ARG A 103 4.65 3.81 -22.39
N GLU A 104 4.74 2.49 -22.40
CA GLU A 104 4.40 1.65 -23.57
C GLU A 104 2.89 1.57 -23.82
N LEU A 105 2.06 1.95 -22.84
CA LEU A 105 0.61 2.00 -22.99
C LEU A 105 0.17 3.17 -23.89
N SER A 106 -1.04 3.06 -24.44
CA SER A 106 -1.70 4.19 -25.11
C SER A 106 -1.80 5.41 -24.17
N LEU A 107 -1.95 6.60 -24.73
CA LEU A 107 -2.14 7.81 -23.92
C LEU A 107 -3.38 7.70 -23.02
N ASP A 108 -4.48 7.18 -23.58
CA ASP A 108 -5.75 7.02 -22.85
C ASP A 108 -5.60 6.06 -21.65
N ASP A 109 -4.91 4.93 -21.84
CA ASP A 109 -4.67 3.98 -20.75
C ASP A 109 -3.76 4.60 -19.69
N ARG A 110 -2.73 5.37 -20.08
CA ARG A 110 -1.88 6.09 -19.11
C ARG A 110 -2.66 7.11 -18.30
N LEU A 111 -3.51 7.89 -18.96
CA LEU A 111 -4.37 8.87 -18.30
C LEU A 111 -5.38 8.20 -17.37
N ASP A 112 -5.92 7.03 -17.74
CA ASP A 112 -6.83 6.24 -16.88
C ASP A 112 -6.09 5.71 -15.61
N TYR A 113 -4.82 5.30 -15.73
CA TYR A 113 -4.02 4.95 -14.55
C TYR A 113 -3.68 6.17 -13.68
N LEU A 114 -3.27 7.28 -14.29
CA LEU A 114 -2.98 8.51 -13.56
C LEU A 114 -4.20 9.01 -12.80
N HIS A 115 -5.35 9.07 -13.46
CA HIS A 115 -6.60 9.48 -12.82
C HIS A 115 -6.94 8.58 -11.63
N TRP A 116 -6.90 7.27 -11.81
CA TRP A 116 -7.16 6.33 -10.73
C TRP A 116 -6.21 6.50 -9.55
N LEU A 117 -4.90 6.58 -9.78
CA LEU A 117 -3.92 6.77 -8.70
C LEU A 117 -4.08 8.14 -8.02
N THR A 118 -4.37 9.20 -8.77
CA THR A 118 -4.58 10.54 -8.22
C THR A 118 -5.81 10.60 -7.30
N THR A 119 -6.84 9.80 -7.61
CA THR A 119 -8.07 9.71 -6.81
C THR A 119 -7.98 8.69 -5.66
N SER A 120 -6.89 7.91 -5.60
CA SER A 120 -6.65 6.98 -4.50
C SER A 120 -6.38 7.74 -3.19
N PRO A 121 -6.99 7.35 -2.05
CA PRO A 121 -6.83 8.04 -0.78
C PRO A 121 -5.42 7.86 -0.21
N LEU A 122 -4.96 8.81 0.61
CA LEU A 122 -3.74 8.68 1.42
C LEU A 122 -4.02 8.02 2.77
N THR A 123 -5.24 8.18 3.28
CA THR A 123 -5.71 7.58 4.52
C THR A 123 -7.09 6.99 4.29
N TYR A 124 -7.41 5.94 5.02
CA TYR A 124 -8.72 5.31 4.93
C TYR A 124 -9.19 4.87 6.32
N GLU A 125 -10.44 5.20 6.66
CA GLU A 125 -11.07 4.80 7.91
C GLU A 125 -12.31 3.96 7.60
N PHE A 126 -12.50 2.87 8.35
CA PHE A 126 -13.68 2.03 8.25
C PHE A 126 -14.01 1.37 9.58
N GLU A 127 -15.25 0.91 9.71
CA GLU A 127 -15.70 0.12 10.86
C GLU A 127 -15.87 -1.35 10.46
N SER A 128 -15.42 -2.25 11.33
CA SER A 128 -15.60 -3.69 11.19
C SER A 128 -15.72 -4.31 12.59
N TYR A 129 -16.73 -5.13 12.80
CA TYR A 129 -17.00 -5.78 14.09
C TYR A 129 -17.02 -4.83 15.31
N GLY A 130 -17.57 -3.61 15.12
CA GLY A 130 -17.67 -2.61 16.17
C GLY A 130 -16.36 -1.90 16.52
N ARG A 131 -15.31 -2.09 15.73
CA ARG A 131 -14.03 -1.39 15.87
C ARG A 131 -13.78 -0.45 14.71
N ILE A 132 -13.14 0.67 15.00
CA ILE A 132 -12.68 1.64 14.00
C ILE A 132 -11.25 1.30 13.60
N TYR A 133 -11.03 1.13 12.31
CA TYR A 133 -9.73 0.85 11.69
C TYR A 133 -9.27 2.08 10.92
N ARG A 134 -8.06 2.56 11.19
CA ARG A 134 -7.43 3.70 10.54
C ARG A 134 -6.18 3.26 9.82
N CYS A 135 -6.17 3.43 8.53
CA CYS A 135 -5.14 2.93 7.64
C CYS A 135 -4.44 4.07 6.92
N ALA A 136 -3.12 4.00 6.82
CA ALA A 136 -2.30 4.88 6.00
C ALA A 136 -1.02 4.14 5.58
N HIS A 137 -0.31 4.61 4.54
CA HIS A 137 0.93 3.97 4.16
C HIS A 137 2.01 4.11 5.25
N ALA A 138 2.33 5.34 5.68
CA ALA A 138 3.38 5.55 6.68
C ALA A 138 2.93 6.34 7.92
N TYR A 139 1.97 7.24 7.78
CA TYR A 139 1.46 8.05 8.90
C TYR A 139 0.00 8.42 8.69
N TYR A 140 -0.85 8.22 9.70
CA TYR A 140 -2.27 8.56 9.62
C TYR A 140 -2.52 10.01 9.99
N ASN A 141 -2.93 10.81 9.02
CA ASN A 141 -3.42 12.17 9.21
C ASN A 141 -4.56 12.44 8.21
N PRO A 142 -5.84 12.36 8.62
CA PRO A 142 -6.97 12.59 7.70
C PRO A 142 -7.08 14.06 7.25
N ASN A 143 -6.46 14.99 7.98
CA ASN A 143 -6.48 16.43 7.71
C ASN A 143 -5.13 16.90 7.15
N TYR A 144 -4.46 16.07 6.35
CA TYR A 144 -3.20 16.48 5.75
C TYR A 144 -3.37 17.65 4.79
N THR A 145 -2.39 18.54 4.77
CA THR A 145 -2.25 19.64 3.81
C THR A 145 -1.24 19.25 2.72
N PRO A 146 -1.13 20.04 1.63
CA PRO A 146 -0.06 19.82 0.64
C PRO A 146 1.34 19.71 1.27
N GLU A 147 1.62 20.51 2.30
CA GLU A 147 2.91 20.56 3.01
C GLU A 147 3.13 19.30 3.86
N THR A 148 2.08 18.78 4.48
CA THR A 148 2.15 17.58 5.35
C THR A 148 1.87 16.28 4.61
N ARG A 149 1.47 16.34 3.34
CA ARG A 149 1.17 15.16 2.51
C ARG A 149 2.31 14.15 2.48
N ASN A 150 3.54 14.66 2.42
CA ASN A 150 4.71 13.79 2.40
C ASN A 150 4.87 12.97 3.68
N ASN A 151 4.47 13.51 4.84
CA ASN A 151 4.50 12.77 6.11
C ASN A 151 3.57 11.55 6.09
N VAL A 152 2.42 11.65 5.43
CA VAL A 152 1.48 10.51 5.28
C VAL A 152 2.08 9.41 4.41
N LEU A 153 2.89 9.79 3.42
CA LEU A 153 3.53 8.88 2.47
C LEU A 153 4.82 8.24 2.97
N THR A 154 5.61 8.95 3.79
CA THR A 154 6.96 8.51 4.16
C THR A 154 7.23 8.53 5.67
N GLY A 155 6.23 8.87 6.49
CA GLY A 155 6.38 9.07 7.93
C GLY A 155 6.94 10.44 8.31
N ILE A 156 6.77 10.81 9.57
CA ILE A 156 7.26 12.08 10.11
C ILE A 156 8.76 11.99 10.33
N GLY A 157 9.52 12.92 9.73
CA GLY A 157 10.97 13.00 9.93
C GLY A 157 11.77 11.91 9.20
N TYR A 158 11.21 11.37 8.11
CA TYR A 158 11.95 10.48 7.20
C TYR A 158 13.33 11.11 6.81
N PRO A 159 14.43 10.31 6.73
CA PRO A 159 14.49 8.85 6.79
C PRO A 159 14.73 8.25 8.19
N TRP A 160 14.77 9.04 9.23
CA TRP A 160 15.20 8.63 10.59
C TRP A 160 14.02 8.37 11.54
N PHE A 161 12.81 8.26 11.01
CA PHE A 161 11.64 8.06 11.82
C PHE A 161 11.65 6.67 12.50
N LYS A 162 11.59 6.69 13.82
CA LYS A 162 11.51 5.46 14.61
C LYS A 162 10.05 5.13 14.87
N VAL A 163 9.71 3.85 14.75
CA VAL A 163 8.35 3.31 14.97
C VAL A 163 7.79 3.69 16.35
N ASP A 164 8.63 3.77 17.37
CA ASP A 164 8.27 4.18 18.73
C ASP A 164 7.68 5.61 18.80
N LYS A 165 8.08 6.49 17.89
CA LYS A 165 7.47 7.83 17.79
C LYS A 165 6.08 7.87 17.15
N LEU A 166 5.69 6.81 16.41
CA LEU A 166 4.31 6.71 15.91
C LEU A 166 3.29 6.67 17.04
N GLU A 167 3.62 6.03 18.17
CA GLU A 167 2.72 5.91 19.31
C GLU A 167 2.31 7.26 19.89
N ASP A 168 3.20 8.25 19.83
CA ASP A 168 2.94 9.60 20.33
C ASP A 168 1.89 10.36 19.51
N HIS A 169 1.61 9.87 18.28
CA HIS A 169 0.73 10.52 17.32
C HIS A 169 -0.58 9.75 17.07
N ILE A 170 -0.78 8.60 17.69
CA ILE A 170 -2.03 7.84 17.58
C ILE A 170 -2.95 8.12 18.75
N LYS A 171 -4.26 8.16 18.46
CA LYS A 171 -5.27 8.32 19.51
C LYS A 171 -5.57 6.99 20.20
N PRO A 172 -6.02 7.00 21.47
CA PRO A 172 -6.37 5.77 22.18
C PRO A 172 -7.51 4.98 21.51
N GLU A 173 -8.40 5.67 20.81
CA GLU A 173 -9.58 5.05 20.18
C GLU A 173 -9.24 4.59 18.76
N GLY A 174 -9.58 3.33 18.45
CA GLY A 174 -9.42 2.70 17.14
C GLY A 174 -8.06 1.99 16.97
N GLU A 175 -8.00 1.25 15.90
CA GLU A 175 -6.85 0.44 15.49
C GLU A 175 -6.13 1.11 14.32
N TYR A 176 -4.83 1.31 14.43
CA TYR A 176 -4.02 1.98 13.40
C TYR A 176 -3.14 1.00 12.66
N PHE A 177 -3.22 1.01 11.34
CA PHE A 177 -2.48 0.12 10.46
C PHE A 177 -1.59 0.89 9.49
N PHE A 178 -0.34 0.43 9.35
CA PHE A 178 0.67 1.02 8.48
C PHE A 178 1.42 -0.04 7.66
N GLY A 179 1.89 0.36 6.47
CA GLY A 179 2.92 -0.31 5.68
C GLY A 179 4.31 0.29 5.92
N HIS A 180 5.10 0.49 4.86
CA HIS A 180 6.29 1.33 4.71
C HIS A 180 7.56 0.94 5.50
N TYR A 181 7.45 0.39 6.70
CA TYR A 181 8.56 0.31 7.66
C TYR A 181 9.43 -0.94 7.50
N GLY A 182 9.07 -1.88 6.65
CA GLY A 182 9.84 -3.08 6.34
C GLY A 182 9.72 -4.23 7.35
N TYR A 183 9.26 -3.96 8.57
CA TYR A 183 9.14 -4.93 9.64
C TYR A 183 7.76 -4.91 10.28
N PRO A 184 7.12 -6.07 10.52
CA PRO A 184 5.89 -6.15 11.30
C PRO A 184 6.14 -5.67 12.74
N TYR A 185 5.20 -4.88 13.25
CA TYR A 185 5.24 -4.39 14.62
C TYR A 185 3.83 -4.30 15.16
N PHE A 186 3.61 -4.83 16.37
CA PHE A 186 2.30 -4.88 17.01
C PHE A 186 2.43 -4.41 18.45
N ARG A 187 1.81 -3.29 18.77
CA ARG A 187 1.79 -2.76 20.13
C ARG A 187 0.49 -2.01 20.36
N LYS A 188 -0.28 -2.42 21.38
CA LYS A 188 -1.59 -1.83 21.68
C LYS A 188 -2.46 -1.73 20.41
N ASN A 189 -2.88 -0.52 20.06
CA ASN A 189 -3.68 -0.19 18.88
C ASN A 189 -2.86 0.20 17.64
N LEU A 190 -1.52 0.10 17.69
CA LEU A 190 -0.61 0.33 16.58
C LEU A 190 -0.17 -0.99 15.94
N LYS A 191 -0.35 -1.12 14.64
CA LYS A 191 0.04 -2.29 13.87
C LYS A 191 0.74 -1.88 12.57
N ILE A 192 1.96 -2.35 12.38
CA ILE A 192 2.67 -2.28 11.10
C ILE A 192 2.62 -3.66 10.48
N ILE A 193 2.09 -3.75 9.28
CA ILE A 193 1.92 -5.02 8.56
C ILE A 193 2.88 -5.16 7.38
N ASP A 194 3.84 -4.25 7.22
CA ASP A 194 4.90 -4.39 6.23
C ASP A 194 5.87 -5.50 6.65
N ALA A 195 6.06 -6.49 5.79
CA ALA A 195 6.96 -7.63 6.01
C ALA A 195 8.04 -7.73 4.93
N THR A 196 8.35 -6.64 4.23
CA THR A 196 9.26 -6.65 3.08
C THR A 196 10.68 -7.07 3.43
N ASN A 197 11.19 -6.73 4.62
CA ASN A 197 12.51 -7.16 5.06
C ASN A 197 12.57 -8.66 5.42
N PHE A 198 11.43 -9.33 5.57
CA PHE A 198 11.34 -10.80 5.67
C PHE A 198 11.09 -11.48 4.32
N GLU A 199 11.24 -10.77 3.21
CA GLU A 199 10.92 -11.25 1.86
C GLU A 199 9.47 -11.75 1.71
N GLY A 200 8.54 -11.26 2.56
CA GLY A 200 7.14 -11.62 2.61
C GLY A 200 6.19 -10.43 2.40
N VAL A 201 4.91 -10.73 2.32
CA VAL A 201 3.82 -9.77 2.34
C VAL A 201 3.01 -9.99 3.60
N GLY A 202 2.94 -8.98 4.46
CA GLY A 202 2.13 -9.05 5.67
C GLY A 202 0.64 -8.86 5.34
N VAL A 203 -0.20 -9.66 5.95
CA VAL A 203 -1.66 -9.65 5.75
C VAL A 203 -2.35 -9.71 7.11
N TYR A 204 -3.32 -8.84 7.33
CA TYR A 204 -4.13 -8.83 8.54
C TYR A 204 -5.62 -9.05 8.21
N TYR A 205 -6.27 -9.96 8.93
CA TYR A 205 -7.69 -10.29 8.79
C TYR A 205 -8.49 -9.74 9.96
N THR A 206 -9.46 -8.85 9.70
CA THR A 206 -10.21 -8.14 10.76
C THR A 206 -11.17 -9.03 11.55
N ASP A 207 -11.73 -10.07 10.94
CA ASP A 207 -12.69 -10.98 11.58
C ASP A 207 -12.04 -12.01 12.51
N ARG A 208 -10.75 -12.28 12.30
CA ARG A 208 -9.96 -13.23 13.10
C ARG A 208 -8.92 -12.55 13.98
N GLU A 209 -8.71 -11.25 13.78
CA GLU A 209 -7.61 -10.48 14.38
C GLU A 209 -6.25 -11.15 14.17
N GLU A 210 -6.05 -11.75 13.00
CA GLU A 210 -4.91 -12.59 12.67
C GLU A 210 -3.97 -11.89 11.69
N PHE A 211 -2.68 -11.94 11.99
CA PHE A 211 -1.62 -11.50 11.09
C PHE A 211 -0.86 -12.71 10.53
N LEU A 212 -0.67 -12.74 9.22
CA LEU A 212 0.09 -13.76 8.50
C LEU A 212 1.12 -13.12 7.57
N ILE A 213 2.22 -13.84 7.28
CA ILE A 213 3.17 -13.46 6.25
C ILE A 213 3.07 -14.48 5.11
N TYR A 214 2.83 -13.96 3.91
CA TYR A 214 2.79 -14.74 2.67
C TYR A 214 4.10 -14.57 1.89
N TYR A 215 4.64 -15.70 1.41
CA TYR A 215 5.87 -15.77 0.63
C TYR A 215 5.64 -16.17 -0.82
#